data_b7226120ee664e09a2808413b1338697
#
_entry.id   b7226120ee664e09a2808413b1338697
#
_cell.length_a   1.000
_cell.length_b   1.000
_cell.length_c   1.000
_cell.angle_alpha   90.00
_cell.angle_beta   90.00
_cell.angle_gamma   90.00
#
_symmetry.space_group_name_H-M   'P 1'
#
loop_
_entity.id
_entity.type
_entity.pdbx_description
1 polymer ?
#
loop_
_entity_poly.entity_id
_entity_poly.type
_entity_poly.pdbx_seq_one_letter_code
_entity_poly.pdbx_strand_id
1 'polypeptide(L)'
;MNAGRLAPSPTGSQHLGNARTYLLAYWAARQSGAKVILRIEDVDSPRVKSWATEQAIEDLRWIGVDWDEGPDIGGPSAPYIQTQRRDHYWSALQRLIEINLVYPCTCTRKDIEAAGSAPHFDHEPAVYPGTCASWQMGDPLPDEGTYYWRFRSGDDAVTFDDRVLGRQSCVPSESLGDFPITQKIGEPSYQLAVVVDDGAMGITQVVRGDDLVASTFRQIELFRALDLPVPEFAHVPLVC
;
A
#
# COMPACT_ATOMS: atom_id res chain seq x y z
N MET A 1 -2.28 -18.56 11.55
CA MET A 1 -1.30 -18.01 12.52
C MET A 1 -1.26 -16.53 12.28
N ASN A 2 -1.35 -15.68 13.31
CA ASN A 2 -1.40 -14.22 13.14
C ASN A 2 0.00 -13.67 12.81
N ALA A 3 0.06 -12.63 11.98
CA ALA A 3 1.30 -11.95 11.64
C ALA A 3 1.12 -10.42 11.58
N GLY A 4 2.06 -9.69 12.17
CA GLY A 4 2.26 -8.27 11.96
C GLY A 4 3.47 -8.02 11.07
N ARG A 5 3.62 -6.79 10.55
CA ARG A 5 4.77 -6.47 9.70
C ARG A 5 5.46 -5.18 10.12
N LEU A 6 6.77 -5.16 9.88
CA LEU A 6 7.62 -3.98 9.82
C LEU A 6 7.96 -3.74 8.35
N ALA A 7 7.64 -2.56 7.85
CA ALA A 7 7.66 -2.28 6.41
C ALA A 7 8.43 -0.98 6.08
N PRO A 8 9.76 -0.93 6.35
CA PRO A 8 10.54 0.25 6.05
C PRO A 8 10.73 0.46 4.54
N SER A 9 10.55 1.71 4.09
CA SER A 9 10.96 2.15 2.75
C SER A 9 12.42 2.62 2.82
N PRO A 10 13.35 2.06 2.02
CA PRO A 10 14.78 2.31 2.11
C PRO A 10 15.18 3.62 1.42
N THR A 11 14.64 4.74 1.88
CA THR A 11 14.88 6.08 1.30
C THR A 11 16.00 6.86 2.01
N GLY A 12 16.45 6.37 3.14
CA GLY A 12 17.51 6.94 3.99
C GLY A 12 17.48 6.36 5.40
N SER A 13 18.20 6.99 6.32
CA SER A 13 18.18 6.62 7.74
C SER A 13 16.79 6.81 8.34
N GLN A 14 16.40 5.92 9.25
CA GLN A 14 15.13 6.01 9.91
C GLN A 14 15.09 7.20 10.88
N HIS A 15 14.00 7.96 10.90
CA HIS A 15 13.81 9.04 11.85
C HIS A 15 12.97 8.58 13.06
N LEU A 16 12.93 9.40 14.12
CA LEU A 16 12.26 9.07 15.38
C LEU A 16 10.79 8.65 15.21
N GLY A 17 10.06 9.29 14.29
CA GLY A 17 8.67 8.93 13.99
C GLY A 17 8.52 7.51 13.46
N ASN A 18 9.41 7.10 12.54
CA ASN A 18 9.44 5.73 12.03
C ASN A 18 9.81 4.74 13.13
N ALA A 19 10.84 5.02 13.92
CA ALA A 19 11.28 4.16 15.02
C ALA A 19 10.13 3.91 16.02
N ARG A 20 9.39 4.97 16.40
CA ARG A 20 8.20 4.84 17.26
C ARG A 20 7.15 3.94 16.64
N THR A 21 6.83 4.14 15.38
CA THR A 21 5.80 3.35 14.68
C THR A 21 6.20 1.88 14.59
N TYR A 22 7.47 1.58 14.30
CA TYR A 22 7.97 0.20 14.28
C TYR A 22 7.92 -0.45 15.66
N LEU A 23 8.30 0.27 16.73
CA LEU A 23 8.18 -0.25 18.09
C LEU A 23 6.72 -0.57 18.45
N LEU A 24 5.77 0.29 18.10
CA LEU A 24 4.35 0.04 18.34
C LEU A 24 3.83 -1.16 17.54
N ALA A 25 4.23 -1.28 16.27
CA ALA A 25 3.88 -2.44 15.44
C ALA A 25 4.46 -3.74 16.00
N TYR A 26 5.71 -3.71 16.42
CA TYR A 26 6.41 -4.83 17.04
C TYR A 26 5.73 -5.27 18.34
N TRP A 27 5.48 -4.35 19.26
CA TRP A 27 4.84 -4.68 20.54
C TRP A 27 3.41 -5.18 20.36
N ALA A 28 2.63 -4.60 19.46
CA ALA A 28 1.29 -5.06 19.15
C ALA A 28 1.29 -6.50 18.63
N ALA A 29 2.21 -6.84 17.72
CA ALA A 29 2.37 -8.20 17.21
C ALA A 29 2.81 -9.17 18.32
N ARG A 30 3.87 -8.84 19.08
CA ARG A 30 4.39 -9.71 20.15
C ARG A 30 3.39 -9.91 21.28
N GLN A 31 2.64 -8.86 21.67
CA GLN A 31 1.60 -8.95 22.69
C GLN A 31 0.47 -9.90 22.28
N SER A 32 0.12 -9.94 21.01
CA SER A 32 -0.91 -10.86 20.48
C SER A 32 -0.38 -12.27 20.16
N GLY A 33 0.90 -12.54 20.40
CA GLY A 33 1.55 -13.80 20.00
C GLY A 33 1.68 -13.99 18.50
N ALA A 34 1.60 -12.91 17.73
CA ALA A 34 1.74 -12.93 16.29
C ALA A 34 3.21 -12.97 15.86
N LYS A 35 3.48 -13.55 14.69
CA LYS A 35 4.78 -13.40 14.02
C LYS A 35 5.02 -11.94 13.64
N VAL A 36 6.27 -11.55 13.58
CA VAL A 36 6.75 -10.28 13.03
C VAL A 36 7.48 -10.56 11.73
N ILE A 37 7.04 -9.96 10.64
CA ILE A 37 7.66 -10.08 9.31
C ILE A 37 8.30 -8.74 8.95
N LEU A 38 9.59 -8.76 8.61
CA LEU A 38 10.28 -7.60 8.06
C LEU A 38 10.20 -7.64 6.54
N ARG A 39 9.60 -6.62 5.93
CA ARG A 39 9.52 -6.44 4.48
C ARG A 39 10.10 -5.09 4.07
N ILE A 40 10.99 -5.08 3.09
CA ILE A 40 11.57 -3.85 2.53
C ILE A 40 10.67 -3.38 1.38
N GLU A 41 10.15 -2.15 1.51
CA GLU A 41 9.24 -1.53 0.54
C GLU A 41 10.02 -0.56 -0.37
N ASP A 42 10.67 -1.10 -1.39
CA ASP A 42 11.58 -0.40 -2.30
C ASP A 42 11.02 -0.19 -3.72
N VAL A 43 9.75 -0.55 -3.97
CA VAL A 43 9.19 -0.56 -5.32
C VAL A 43 8.68 0.81 -5.79
N ASP A 44 8.03 1.57 -4.93
CA ASP A 44 7.35 2.83 -5.30
C ASP A 44 8.13 4.08 -4.86
N SER A 45 9.44 4.02 -4.85
CA SER A 45 10.24 5.19 -4.47
C SER A 45 11.41 5.43 -5.40
N PRO A 46 11.42 6.58 -6.10
CA PRO A 46 12.61 7.01 -6.86
C PRO A 46 13.79 7.39 -5.96
N ARG A 47 13.60 7.37 -4.63
CA ARG A 47 14.59 7.77 -3.64
C ARG A 47 15.30 6.58 -2.98
N VAL A 48 15.02 5.36 -3.43
CA VAL A 48 15.70 4.15 -2.92
C VAL A 48 17.21 4.28 -3.10
N LYS A 49 17.93 3.97 -2.02
CA LYS A 49 19.40 3.97 -1.99
C LYS A 49 19.88 2.56 -1.68
N SER A 50 20.90 2.11 -2.39
CA SER A 50 21.42 0.74 -2.27
C SER A 50 21.86 0.36 -0.85
N TRP A 51 22.36 1.32 -0.08
CA TRP A 51 22.80 1.11 1.32
C TRP A 51 21.63 1.18 2.33
N ALA A 52 20.49 1.75 1.96
CA ALA A 52 19.44 2.06 2.94
C ALA A 52 18.66 0.82 3.40
N THR A 53 18.70 -0.26 2.66
CA THR A 53 18.13 -1.54 3.10
C THR A 53 18.91 -2.12 4.28
N GLU A 54 20.23 -2.20 4.17
CA GLU A 54 21.09 -2.67 5.26
C GLU A 54 20.98 -1.75 6.48
N GLN A 55 21.00 -0.43 6.25
CA GLN A 55 20.82 0.55 7.31
C GLN A 55 19.47 0.41 8.03
N ALA A 56 18.37 0.17 7.31
CA ALA A 56 17.06 -0.03 7.93
C ALA A 56 17.04 -1.29 8.84
N ILE A 57 17.70 -2.36 8.43
CA ILE A 57 17.86 -3.59 9.23
C ILE A 57 18.67 -3.29 10.50
N GLU A 58 19.79 -2.58 10.36
CA GLU A 58 20.64 -2.18 11.49
C GLU A 58 19.91 -1.26 12.46
N ASP A 59 19.21 -0.23 11.95
CA ASP A 59 18.44 0.72 12.76
C ASP A 59 17.34 -0.01 13.57
N LEU A 60 16.60 -0.94 12.96
CA LEU A 60 15.59 -1.74 13.63
C LEU A 60 16.19 -2.62 14.74
N ARG A 61 17.32 -3.27 14.50
CA ARG A 61 18.05 -4.05 15.52
C ARG A 61 18.57 -3.16 16.65
N TRP A 62 19.05 -1.98 16.31
CA TRP A 62 19.56 -1.02 17.30
C TRP A 62 18.47 -0.55 18.27
N ILE A 63 17.23 -0.36 17.81
CA ILE A 63 16.11 -0.03 18.69
C ILE A 63 15.54 -1.25 19.45
N GLY A 64 16.14 -2.42 19.30
CA GLY A 64 15.76 -3.63 20.04
C GLY A 64 14.60 -4.42 19.44
N VAL A 65 14.33 -4.25 18.15
CA VAL A 65 13.28 -4.97 17.41
C VAL A 65 13.88 -6.19 16.72
N ASP A 66 13.19 -7.32 16.84
CA ASP A 66 13.49 -8.55 16.10
C ASP A 66 12.29 -8.99 15.24
N TRP A 67 12.53 -9.93 14.34
CA TRP A 67 11.51 -10.49 13.45
C TRP A 67 11.72 -11.97 13.24
N ASP A 68 10.63 -12.66 12.84
CA ASP A 68 10.62 -14.12 12.64
C ASP A 68 10.89 -14.49 11.17
N GLU A 69 10.62 -13.57 10.24
CA GLU A 69 10.85 -13.70 8.80
C GLU A 69 11.34 -12.36 8.24
N GLY A 70 12.26 -12.39 7.30
CA GLY A 70 12.79 -11.16 6.70
C GLY A 70 13.90 -11.38 5.67
N PRO A 71 14.41 -10.30 5.03
CA PRO A 71 15.37 -10.40 3.95
C PRO A 71 16.72 -10.99 4.37
N ASP A 72 17.07 -10.87 5.62
CA ASP A 72 18.36 -11.28 6.21
C ASP A 72 18.32 -12.69 6.86
N ILE A 73 17.15 -13.12 7.30
CA ILE A 73 16.97 -14.45 7.96
C ILE A 73 16.16 -15.44 7.13
N GLY A 74 15.53 -14.97 6.03
CA GLY A 74 14.67 -15.80 5.20
C GLY A 74 13.30 -16.09 5.82
N GLY A 75 12.64 -17.11 5.31
CA GLY A 75 11.32 -17.56 5.75
C GLY A 75 10.47 -18.08 4.59
N PRO A 76 9.27 -18.65 4.88
CA PRO A 76 8.42 -19.29 3.88
C PRO A 76 7.80 -18.33 2.87
N SER A 77 7.71 -17.01 3.18
CA SER A 77 7.12 -16.00 2.31
C SER A 77 8.16 -15.24 1.48
N ALA A 78 9.41 -15.71 1.45
CA ALA A 78 10.48 -15.07 0.66
C ALA A 78 10.11 -14.92 -0.84
N PRO A 79 10.66 -13.89 -1.51
CA PRO A 79 11.54 -12.84 -1.01
C PRO A 79 10.81 -11.75 -0.21
N TYR A 80 11.54 -11.03 0.66
CA TYR A 80 11.01 -9.96 1.52
C TYR A 80 11.41 -8.56 1.06
N ILE A 81 11.84 -8.41 -0.19
CA ILE A 81 12.18 -7.14 -0.84
C ILE A 81 11.22 -6.97 -2.02
N GLN A 82 10.48 -5.89 -2.08
CA GLN A 82 9.39 -5.71 -3.04
C GLN A 82 9.85 -5.75 -4.50
N THR A 83 10.99 -5.17 -4.84
CA THR A 83 11.54 -5.24 -6.21
C THR A 83 11.82 -6.66 -6.69
N GLN A 84 11.93 -7.64 -5.80
CA GLN A 84 12.12 -9.06 -6.11
C GLN A 84 10.80 -9.83 -6.24
N ARG A 85 9.65 -9.16 -6.07
CA ARG A 85 8.31 -9.76 -6.04
C ARG A 85 7.41 -9.33 -7.21
N ARG A 86 7.98 -8.76 -8.26
CA ARG A 86 7.22 -8.19 -9.39
C ARG A 86 6.20 -9.13 -10.00
N ASP A 87 6.50 -10.43 -10.10
CA ASP A 87 5.60 -11.44 -10.66
C ASP A 87 4.28 -11.55 -9.88
N HIS A 88 4.32 -11.38 -8.55
CA HIS A 88 3.11 -11.38 -7.73
C HIS A 88 2.21 -10.17 -8.05
N TYR A 89 2.81 -8.99 -8.23
CA TYR A 89 2.07 -7.77 -8.56
C TYR A 89 1.48 -7.81 -9.96
N TRP A 90 2.24 -8.35 -10.93
CA TRP A 90 1.75 -8.57 -12.28
C TRP A 90 0.59 -9.55 -12.32
N SER A 91 0.65 -10.65 -11.59
CA SER A 91 -0.45 -11.63 -11.49
C SER A 91 -1.70 -10.99 -10.89
N ALA A 92 -1.55 -10.16 -9.84
CA ALA A 92 -2.66 -9.43 -9.24
C ALA A 92 -3.25 -8.40 -10.20
N LEU A 93 -2.41 -7.65 -10.93
CA LEU A 93 -2.87 -6.70 -11.95
C LEU A 93 -3.66 -7.40 -13.06
N GLN A 94 -3.17 -8.53 -13.58
CA GLN A 94 -3.88 -9.31 -14.60
C GLN A 94 -5.28 -9.71 -14.12
N ARG A 95 -5.39 -10.21 -12.89
CA ARG A 95 -6.69 -10.53 -12.31
C ARG A 95 -7.62 -9.33 -12.23
N LEU A 96 -7.12 -8.15 -11.83
CA LEU A 96 -7.92 -6.92 -11.78
C LEU A 96 -8.36 -6.44 -13.18
N ILE A 97 -7.53 -6.66 -14.22
CA ILE A 97 -7.89 -6.40 -15.61
C ILE A 97 -9.02 -7.33 -16.07
N GLU A 98 -8.88 -8.64 -15.81
CA GLU A 98 -9.86 -9.67 -16.21
C GLU A 98 -11.26 -9.42 -15.62
N ILE A 99 -11.33 -8.89 -14.40
CA ILE A 99 -12.62 -8.54 -13.76
C ILE A 99 -13.06 -7.09 -14.02
N ASN A 100 -12.37 -6.38 -14.95
CA ASN A 100 -12.66 -5.00 -15.37
C ASN A 100 -12.71 -3.96 -14.22
N LEU A 101 -11.93 -4.19 -13.16
CA LEU A 101 -11.80 -3.23 -12.05
C LEU A 101 -10.67 -2.22 -12.23
N VAL A 102 -9.96 -2.28 -13.35
CA VAL A 102 -8.91 -1.31 -13.68
C VAL A 102 -9.02 -0.84 -15.12
N TYR A 103 -8.46 0.31 -15.42
CA TYR A 103 -8.39 0.87 -16.77
C TYR A 103 -7.09 1.66 -16.98
N PRO A 104 -6.61 1.78 -18.23
CA PRO A 104 -5.43 2.58 -18.57
C PRO A 104 -5.77 4.08 -18.49
N CYS A 105 -4.91 4.85 -17.84
CA CYS A 105 -5.07 6.28 -17.66
C CYS A 105 -3.81 7.02 -18.11
N THR A 106 -3.96 7.99 -19.00
CA THR A 106 -2.88 8.83 -19.54
C THR A 106 -2.77 10.19 -18.87
N CYS A 107 -3.71 10.56 -17.99
CA CYS A 107 -3.76 11.87 -17.33
C CYS A 107 -2.51 12.14 -16.51
N THR A 108 -2.00 13.36 -16.58
CA THR A 108 -0.95 13.86 -15.68
C THR A 108 -1.56 14.39 -14.38
N ARG A 109 -0.71 14.65 -13.37
CA ARG A 109 -1.17 15.35 -12.14
C ARG A 109 -1.82 16.69 -12.45
N LYS A 110 -1.25 17.46 -13.39
CA LYS A 110 -1.79 18.77 -13.79
C LYS A 110 -3.18 18.67 -14.42
N ASP A 111 -3.42 17.62 -15.22
CA ASP A 111 -4.73 17.39 -15.82
C ASP A 111 -5.78 17.07 -14.73
N ILE A 112 -5.39 16.31 -13.71
CA ILE A 112 -6.26 15.96 -12.59
C ILE A 112 -6.55 17.19 -11.71
N GLU A 113 -5.52 17.95 -11.34
CA GLU A 113 -5.66 19.19 -10.55
C GLU A 113 -6.53 20.24 -11.24
N ALA A 114 -6.43 20.35 -12.58
CA ALA A 114 -7.22 21.29 -13.36
C ALA A 114 -8.70 20.93 -13.48
N ALA A 115 -9.05 19.65 -13.40
CA ALA A 115 -10.39 19.12 -13.64
C ALA A 115 -11.01 18.45 -12.39
N GLY A 116 -10.23 18.20 -11.35
CA GLY A 116 -10.65 17.50 -10.15
C GLY A 116 -11.35 18.39 -9.11
N SER A 117 -12.12 17.76 -8.24
CA SER A 117 -12.70 18.39 -7.05
C SER A 117 -11.67 18.55 -5.94
N ALA A 118 -11.95 19.42 -4.97
CA ALA A 118 -11.12 19.54 -3.77
C ALA A 118 -11.07 18.19 -3.00
N PRO A 119 -9.93 17.85 -2.37
CA PRO A 119 -9.82 16.62 -1.59
C PRO A 119 -10.69 16.69 -0.33
N HIS A 120 -11.20 15.53 0.09
CA HIS A 120 -11.99 15.38 1.32
C HIS A 120 -11.15 14.99 2.55
N PHE A 121 -9.90 14.57 2.33
CA PHE A 121 -8.95 14.25 3.40
C PHE A 121 -7.75 15.20 3.31
N ASP A 122 -7.24 15.60 4.46
CA ASP A 122 -6.02 16.40 4.53
C ASP A 122 -4.85 15.65 3.88
N HIS A 123 -4.01 16.38 3.15
CA HIS A 123 -2.84 15.86 2.43
C HIS A 123 -3.13 14.92 1.22
N GLU A 124 -4.40 14.67 0.88
CA GLU A 124 -4.76 13.92 -0.31
C GLU A 124 -4.74 14.80 -1.58
N PRO A 125 -4.42 14.22 -2.75
CA PRO A 125 -4.54 14.93 -4.03
C PRO A 125 -6.01 15.19 -4.39
N ALA A 126 -6.25 16.07 -5.37
CA ALA A 126 -7.58 16.28 -5.94
C ALA A 126 -8.21 14.97 -6.40
N VAL A 127 -9.53 14.83 -6.17
CA VAL A 127 -10.28 13.64 -6.57
C VAL A 127 -10.25 13.52 -8.09
N TYR A 128 -9.93 12.34 -8.60
CA TYR A 128 -9.84 12.09 -10.03
C TYR A 128 -11.22 12.20 -10.72
N PRO A 129 -11.35 12.98 -11.80
CA PRO A 129 -12.66 13.27 -12.42
C PRO A 129 -13.19 12.15 -13.34
N GLY A 130 -12.51 11.01 -13.44
CA GLY A 130 -12.98 9.90 -14.27
C GLY A 130 -12.71 10.04 -15.78
N THR A 131 -11.83 10.94 -16.22
CA THR A 131 -11.59 11.25 -17.64
C THR A 131 -11.33 10.02 -18.52
N CYS A 132 -10.61 9.00 -18.02
CA CYS A 132 -10.31 7.78 -18.78
C CYS A 132 -11.20 6.59 -18.35
N ALA A 133 -12.16 6.79 -17.45
CA ALA A 133 -12.93 5.70 -16.85
C ALA A 133 -13.91 4.99 -17.81
N SER A 134 -14.17 5.55 -19.01
CA SER A 134 -15.00 4.95 -20.03
C SER A 134 -14.36 3.73 -20.72
N TRP A 135 -13.06 3.52 -20.59
CA TRP A 135 -12.36 2.37 -21.15
C TRP A 135 -12.94 1.05 -20.60
N GLN A 136 -13.12 0.07 -21.49
CA GLN A 136 -13.60 -1.28 -21.15
C GLN A 136 -12.60 -2.33 -21.61
N MET A 137 -12.62 -3.49 -20.99
CA MET A 137 -11.79 -4.61 -21.40
C MET A 137 -12.10 -4.99 -22.85
N GLY A 138 -11.07 -5.00 -23.69
CA GLY A 138 -11.17 -5.21 -25.14
C GLY A 138 -11.01 -3.94 -25.99
N ASP A 139 -11.10 -2.76 -25.38
CA ASP A 139 -10.76 -1.52 -26.06
C ASP A 139 -9.26 -1.43 -26.35
N PRO A 140 -8.84 -0.70 -27.37
CA PRO A 140 -7.43 -0.47 -27.65
C PRO A 140 -6.70 0.17 -26.45
N LEU A 141 -5.54 -0.36 -26.12
CA LEU A 141 -4.66 0.25 -25.12
C LEU A 141 -3.95 1.48 -25.70
N PRO A 142 -3.69 2.51 -24.90
CA PRO A 142 -2.78 3.59 -25.29
C PRO A 142 -1.36 3.08 -25.56
N ASP A 143 -0.50 3.89 -26.18
CA ASP A 143 0.88 3.53 -26.45
C ASP A 143 1.62 3.11 -25.17
N GLU A 144 2.44 2.07 -25.28
CA GLU A 144 3.22 1.54 -24.18
C GLU A 144 4.07 2.65 -23.50
N GLY A 145 4.10 2.66 -22.17
CA GLY A 145 4.80 3.67 -21.38
C GLY A 145 4.10 5.04 -21.27
N THR A 146 2.97 5.26 -21.97
CA THR A 146 2.22 6.51 -21.87
C THR A 146 1.11 6.50 -20.82
N TYR A 147 0.73 5.33 -20.34
CA TYR A 147 -0.35 5.15 -19.38
C TYR A 147 0.10 4.38 -18.13
N TYR A 148 -0.73 4.44 -17.11
CA TYR A 148 -0.68 3.61 -15.91
C TYR A 148 -2.07 3.04 -15.64
N TRP A 149 -2.13 1.93 -14.92
CA TRP A 149 -3.40 1.34 -14.52
C TRP A 149 -3.98 2.05 -13.32
N ARG A 150 -5.27 2.38 -13.41
CA ARG A 150 -6.05 3.02 -12.36
C ARG A 150 -7.18 2.08 -11.91
N PHE A 151 -7.34 1.93 -10.60
CA PHE A 151 -8.40 1.13 -9.99
C PHE A 151 -9.70 1.95 -9.95
N ARG A 152 -10.81 1.28 -10.24
CA ARG A 152 -12.17 1.84 -10.15
C ARG A 152 -12.63 1.76 -8.71
N SER A 153 -12.77 2.88 -8.03
CA SER A 153 -13.30 2.97 -6.68
C SER A 153 -14.82 2.71 -6.66
N GLY A 154 -15.27 1.95 -5.69
CA GLY A 154 -16.67 1.60 -5.53
C GLY A 154 -17.52 2.72 -4.94
N ASP A 155 -18.84 2.66 -5.24
CA ASP A 155 -19.85 3.60 -4.74
C ASP A 155 -20.44 3.16 -3.38
N ASP A 156 -20.09 1.98 -2.89
CA ASP A 156 -20.49 1.48 -1.59
C ASP A 156 -19.58 2.01 -0.46
N ALA A 157 -20.18 2.29 0.68
CA ALA A 157 -19.39 2.72 1.86
C ALA A 157 -18.43 1.62 2.32
N VAL A 158 -17.17 1.97 2.40
CA VAL A 158 -16.14 1.16 3.05
C VAL A 158 -16.04 1.59 4.51
N THR A 159 -16.17 0.63 5.41
CA THR A 159 -16.10 0.85 6.86
C THR A 159 -15.13 -0.16 7.48
N PHE A 160 -14.33 0.31 8.44
CA PHE A 160 -13.47 -0.54 9.27
C PHE A 160 -13.35 0.04 10.68
N ASP A 161 -13.09 -0.82 11.67
CA ASP A 161 -12.85 -0.41 13.04
C ASP A 161 -11.34 -0.33 13.29
N ASP A 162 -10.83 0.90 13.37
CA ASP A 162 -9.43 1.15 13.71
C ASP A 162 -9.21 1.04 15.22
N ARG A 163 -8.16 0.35 15.62
CA ARG A 163 -7.88 0.08 17.05
C ARG A 163 -7.47 1.31 17.85
N VAL A 164 -7.10 2.41 17.19
CA VAL A 164 -6.70 3.68 17.82
C VAL A 164 -7.71 4.78 17.54
N LEU A 165 -8.13 4.93 16.29
CA LEU A 165 -9.02 6.02 15.85
C LEU A 165 -10.50 5.67 15.95
N GLY A 166 -10.85 4.40 16.27
CA GLY A 166 -12.22 3.92 16.27
C GLY A 166 -12.78 3.73 14.85
N ARG A 167 -14.09 3.75 14.74
CA ARG A 167 -14.79 3.45 13.48
C ARG A 167 -14.53 4.50 12.43
N GLN A 168 -14.04 4.06 11.27
CA GLN A 168 -13.76 4.87 10.09
C GLN A 168 -14.72 4.47 8.96
N SER A 169 -15.20 5.44 8.17
CA SER A 169 -16.11 5.17 7.05
C SER A 169 -16.00 6.25 5.98
N CYS A 170 -15.97 5.86 4.71
CA CYS A 170 -16.17 6.78 3.57
C CYS A 170 -16.77 6.02 2.38
N VAL A 171 -17.27 6.76 1.39
CA VAL A 171 -17.58 6.24 0.05
C VAL A 171 -16.36 6.54 -0.84
N PRO A 172 -15.56 5.52 -1.24
CA PRO A 172 -14.29 5.76 -1.91
C PRO A 172 -14.39 6.55 -3.21
N SER A 173 -15.38 6.26 -4.06
CA SER A 173 -15.59 6.99 -5.32
C SER A 173 -15.81 8.49 -5.11
N GLU A 174 -16.52 8.87 -4.04
CA GLU A 174 -16.82 10.28 -3.74
C GLU A 174 -15.66 10.99 -3.03
N SER A 175 -15.03 10.31 -2.07
CA SER A 175 -14.07 10.93 -1.15
C SER A 175 -12.62 10.88 -1.66
N LEU A 176 -12.26 9.84 -2.41
CA LEU A 176 -10.88 9.55 -2.82
C LEU A 176 -10.74 9.45 -4.34
N GLY A 177 -11.81 9.06 -5.04
CA GLY A 177 -11.82 8.79 -6.47
C GLY A 177 -10.98 7.59 -6.87
N ASP A 178 -11.02 7.26 -8.17
CA ASP A 178 -10.19 6.21 -8.73
C ASP A 178 -8.71 6.52 -8.55
N PHE A 179 -7.89 5.52 -8.23
CA PHE A 179 -6.50 5.72 -7.85
C PHE A 179 -5.52 4.85 -8.66
N PRO A 180 -4.29 5.32 -8.91
CA PRO A 180 -3.30 4.55 -9.66
C PRO A 180 -2.80 3.35 -8.85
N ILE A 181 -2.71 2.19 -9.51
CA ILE A 181 -2.13 0.96 -8.96
C ILE A 181 -0.83 0.56 -9.63
N THR A 182 -0.47 1.24 -10.74
CA THR A 182 0.86 1.13 -11.35
C THR A 182 1.43 2.52 -11.68
N GLN A 183 2.71 2.58 -11.99
CA GLN A 183 3.39 3.73 -12.60
C GLN A 183 3.36 3.58 -14.13
N LYS A 184 3.68 4.65 -14.88
CA LYS A 184 3.69 4.64 -16.37
C LYS A 184 4.63 3.60 -16.99
N ILE A 185 5.67 3.22 -16.28
CA ILE A 185 6.62 2.18 -16.69
C ILE A 185 6.14 0.76 -16.33
N GLY A 186 4.91 0.64 -15.81
CA GLY A 186 4.32 -0.64 -15.42
C GLY A 186 4.72 -1.16 -14.03
N GLU A 187 5.61 -0.48 -13.32
CA GLU A 187 5.94 -0.84 -11.93
C GLU A 187 4.69 -0.67 -11.03
N PRO A 188 4.47 -1.53 -10.03
CA PRO A 188 3.33 -1.39 -9.14
C PRO A 188 3.44 -0.12 -8.30
N SER A 189 2.30 0.46 -7.93
CA SER A 189 2.25 1.51 -6.91
C SER A 189 2.28 0.92 -5.50
N TYR A 190 2.52 1.77 -4.51
CA TYR A 190 2.43 1.43 -3.09
C TYR A 190 1.12 0.69 -2.74
N GLN A 191 -0.03 1.17 -3.24
CA GLN A 191 -1.33 0.59 -2.91
C GLN A 191 -1.45 -0.88 -3.32
N LEU A 192 -1.04 -1.21 -4.54
CA LEU A 192 -1.08 -2.59 -5.04
C LEU A 192 -0.05 -3.47 -4.34
N ALA A 193 1.19 -3.00 -4.24
CA ALA A 193 2.29 -3.80 -3.69
C ALA A 193 2.04 -4.20 -2.24
N VAL A 194 1.59 -3.27 -1.40
CA VAL A 194 1.30 -3.55 0.02
C VAL A 194 0.18 -4.59 0.16
N VAL A 195 -0.92 -4.46 -0.58
CA VAL A 195 -2.06 -5.38 -0.49
C VAL A 195 -1.67 -6.79 -0.92
N VAL A 196 -0.96 -6.92 -2.04
CA VAL A 196 -0.51 -8.23 -2.55
C VAL A 196 0.45 -8.89 -1.57
N ASP A 197 1.38 -8.12 -1.01
CA ASP A 197 2.35 -8.65 -0.06
C ASP A 197 1.72 -9.01 1.28
N ASP A 198 0.86 -8.16 1.82
CA ASP A 198 0.15 -8.44 3.08
C ASP A 198 -0.70 -9.71 2.94
N GLY A 199 -1.39 -9.88 1.80
CA GLY A 199 -2.13 -11.11 1.51
C GLY A 199 -1.23 -12.34 1.40
N ALA A 200 -0.16 -12.27 0.59
CA ALA A 200 0.75 -13.39 0.36
C ALA A 200 1.55 -13.80 1.62
N MET A 201 1.86 -12.85 2.50
CA MET A 201 2.57 -13.08 3.75
C MET A 201 1.64 -13.41 4.92
N GLY A 202 0.33 -13.41 4.71
CA GLY A 202 -0.66 -13.70 5.74
C GLY A 202 -0.68 -12.68 6.87
N ILE A 203 -0.47 -11.40 6.55
CA ILE A 203 -0.52 -10.31 7.52
C ILE A 203 -1.96 -10.15 8.02
N THR A 204 -2.12 -10.17 9.32
CA THR A 204 -3.42 -10.01 9.99
C THR A 204 -3.53 -8.72 10.78
N GLN A 205 -2.40 -8.02 10.99
CA GLN A 205 -2.34 -6.80 11.78
C GLN A 205 -1.41 -5.77 11.13
N VAL A 206 -1.94 -4.56 10.92
CA VAL A 206 -1.24 -3.42 10.33
C VAL A 206 -1.23 -2.25 11.31
N VAL A 207 -0.05 -1.90 11.83
CA VAL A 207 0.17 -0.68 12.63
C VAL A 207 1.01 0.28 11.81
N ARG A 208 0.55 1.55 11.66
CA ARG A 208 1.21 2.58 10.84
C ARG A 208 0.76 3.99 11.22
N GLY A 209 1.30 5.03 10.59
CA GLY A 209 0.90 6.42 10.81
C GLY A 209 -0.53 6.71 10.37
N ASP A 210 -1.17 7.68 11.02
CA ASP A 210 -2.55 8.10 10.75
C ASP A 210 -2.70 8.90 9.43
N ASP A 211 -1.62 9.36 8.85
CA ASP A 211 -1.54 9.90 7.48
C ASP A 211 -1.92 8.87 6.41
N LEU A 212 -1.94 7.57 6.75
CA LEU A 212 -2.31 6.48 5.85
C LEU A 212 -3.76 5.99 5.98
N VAL A 213 -4.62 6.68 6.73
CA VAL A 213 -6.05 6.32 6.86
C VAL A 213 -6.75 6.30 5.50
N ALA A 214 -6.53 7.31 4.66
CA ALA A 214 -7.10 7.36 3.31
C ALA A 214 -6.62 6.19 2.43
N SER A 215 -5.35 5.79 2.57
CA SER A 215 -4.80 4.60 1.90
C SER A 215 -5.47 3.30 2.35
N THR A 216 -5.93 3.22 3.61
CA THR A 216 -6.61 2.04 4.13
C THR A 216 -7.91 1.75 3.37
N PHE A 217 -8.70 2.76 3.05
CA PHE A 217 -9.92 2.57 2.27
C PHE A 217 -9.63 2.00 0.88
N ARG A 218 -8.62 2.55 0.17
CA ARG A 218 -8.16 2.05 -1.13
C ARG A 218 -7.66 0.60 -1.05
N GLN A 219 -6.91 0.29 -0.02
CA GLN A 219 -6.37 -1.05 0.21
C GLN A 219 -7.47 -2.06 0.55
N ILE A 220 -8.49 -1.69 1.33
CA ILE A 220 -9.63 -2.56 1.60
C ILE A 220 -10.39 -2.92 0.31
N GLU A 221 -10.55 -1.97 -0.62
CA GLU A 221 -11.14 -2.27 -1.92
C GLU A 221 -10.28 -3.27 -2.71
N LEU A 222 -8.96 -3.08 -2.74
CA LEU A 222 -8.03 -4.01 -3.40
C LEU A 222 -8.02 -5.40 -2.74
N PHE A 223 -8.02 -5.49 -1.40
CA PHE A 223 -8.14 -6.77 -0.68
C PHE A 223 -9.39 -7.52 -1.11
N ARG A 224 -10.54 -6.84 -1.15
CA ARG A 224 -11.82 -7.42 -1.57
C ARG A 224 -11.82 -7.85 -3.04
N ALA A 225 -11.29 -7.02 -3.94
CA ALA A 225 -11.21 -7.31 -5.37
C ALA A 225 -10.31 -8.51 -5.69
N LEU A 226 -9.29 -8.75 -4.87
CA LEU A 226 -8.36 -9.86 -5.02
C LEU A 226 -8.74 -11.09 -4.17
N ASP A 227 -9.88 -11.09 -3.47
CA ASP A 227 -10.32 -12.12 -2.52
C ASP A 227 -9.26 -12.41 -1.42
N LEU A 228 -8.60 -11.37 -0.95
CA LEU A 228 -7.62 -11.45 0.13
C LEU A 228 -8.27 -11.08 1.46
N PRO A 229 -7.84 -11.68 2.57
CA PRO A 229 -8.32 -11.29 3.90
C PRO A 229 -7.88 -9.88 4.25
N VAL A 230 -8.82 -9.05 4.72
CA VAL A 230 -8.53 -7.69 5.18
C VAL A 230 -7.92 -7.76 6.58
N PRO A 231 -6.71 -7.20 6.81
CA PRO A 231 -6.11 -7.17 8.13
C PRO A 231 -6.84 -6.21 9.09
N GLU A 232 -6.56 -6.33 10.38
CA GLU A 232 -6.91 -5.31 11.37
C GLU A 232 -5.95 -4.13 11.29
N PHE A 233 -6.47 -2.91 11.46
CA PHE A 233 -5.68 -1.69 11.37
C PHE A 233 -5.58 -0.96 12.71
N ALA A 234 -4.44 -0.32 12.94
CA ALA A 234 -4.19 0.62 14.03
C ALA A 234 -3.36 1.80 13.48
N HIS A 235 -4.00 2.95 13.33
CA HIS A 235 -3.35 4.16 12.87
C HIS A 235 -2.92 5.02 14.07
N VAL A 236 -1.62 5.20 14.22
CA VAL A 236 -1.05 5.94 15.35
C VAL A 236 -0.71 7.38 14.95
N PRO A 237 -0.94 8.37 15.81
CA PRO A 237 -0.63 9.77 15.50
C PRO A 237 0.83 9.95 15.08
N LEU A 238 1.08 10.83 14.12
CA LEU A 238 2.43 11.21 13.72
C LEU A 238 3.17 11.90 14.88
N VAL A 239 4.51 11.79 14.87
CA VAL A 239 5.38 12.56 15.79
C VAL A 239 5.72 13.87 15.10
N CYS A 240 5.29 14.97 15.70
CA CYS A 240 5.59 16.35 15.28
C CYS A 240 6.89 16.85 15.92
#